data_9cb4cd83c854fe1bfed005d01c522716
#
_entry.id   9cb4cd83c854fe1bfed005d01c522716
#
_cell.length_a   1.000
_cell.length_b   1.000
_cell.length_c   1.000
_cell.angle_alpha   90.00
_cell.angle_beta   90.00
_cell.angle_gamma   90.00
#
_symmetry.space_group_name_H-M   'P 1'
#
loop_
_entity.id
_entity.type
_entity.pdbx_description
1 polymer ?
#
loop_
_entity_poly.entity_id
_entity_poly.type
_entity_poly.pdbx_seq_one_letter_code
_entity_poly.pdbx_strand_id
1 'polypeptide(L)'
;HVRPKYVSNHTHYSNTDPEARISVKPGKPRQLNYLAQVAVDTAHHVITQIQSDYANKKDSQCLPSLLKNTIENLQQSHLRIEEVLADAGYSSGEALRALEDNNIEGYIPNFGQYKNSREGFTYDKENDRYTCSRGIHLPFKKLATNSLGYQMKVYRSSAKDCGHCPLRSKCIGKSNYKKIDDTVDKPLYDRMHARLQTNKAKRMKKLRSSTVEPVLGTLVNYLNMRRVNTRGLQQANKCMLM
;
A
#
# COMPACT_ATOMS: atom_id res chain seq x y z
N HIS A 1 -8.67 -34.62 4.37
CA HIS A 1 -8.06 -33.57 5.22
C HIS A 1 -7.28 -32.61 4.32
N VAL A 2 -7.84 -31.44 4.05
CA VAL A 2 -7.14 -30.39 3.31
C VAL A 2 -6.10 -29.78 4.25
N ARG A 3 -4.83 -29.82 3.88
CA ARG A 3 -3.76 -29.21 4.68
C ARG A 3 -4.00 -27.68 4.74
N PRO A 4 -3.90 -27.03 5.92
CA PRO A 4 -4.19 -25.60 6.08
C PRO A 4 -3.51 -24.67 5.07
N LYS A 5 -2.30 -25.02 4.60
CA LYS A 5 -1.56 -24.26 3.58
C LYS A 5 -2.21 -24.24 2.19
N TYR A 6 -3.13 -25.14 1.92
CA TYR A 6 -3.85 -25.20 0.64
C TYR A 6 -5.23 -24.55 0.68
N VAL A 7 -5.67 -24.06 1.83
CA VAL A 7 -6.92 -23.30 1.95
C VAL A 7 -6.77 -21.97 1.24
N SER A 8 -7.59 -21.74 0.23
CA SER A 8 -7.57 -20.53 -0.60
C SER A 8 -8.97 -20.21 -1.13
N ASN A 9 -9.17 -18.98 -1.62
CA ASN A 9 -10.43 -18.55 -2.23
C ASN A 9 -10.75 -19.27 -3.57
N HIS A 10 -9.80 -20.00 -4.14
CA HIS A 10 -10.04 -20.85 -5.32
C HIS A 10 -10.56 -22.23 -4.99
N THR A 11 -10.31 -22.70 -3.77
CA THR A 11 -10.63 -24.07 -3.34
C THR A 11 -11.70 -24.14 -2.25
N HIS A 12 -11.99 -23.02 -1.60
CA HIS A 12 -12.91 -22.96 -0.46
C HIS A 12 -13.80 -21.72 -0.53
N TYR A 13 -15.07 -21.91 -0.27
CA TYR A 13 -16.05 -20.86 -0.08
C TYR A 13 -17.05 -21.28 0.99
N SER A 14 -17.79 -20.34 1.54
CA SER A 14 -18.88 -20.64 2.48
C SER A 14 -20.18 -20.81 1.73
N ASN A 15 -20.87 -21.93 1.92
CA ASN A 15 -22.21 -22.14 1.38
C ASN A 15 -23.26 -21.21 2.03
N THR A 16 -23.01 -20.82 3.29
CA THR A 16 -23.93 -19.97 4.06
C THR A 16 -23.65 -18.49 3.90
N ASP A 17 -22.41 -18.13 3.51
CA ASP A 17 -21.98 -16.75 3.23
C ASP A 17 -21.02 -16.74 2.03
N PRO A 18 -21.54 -16.79 0.79
CA PRO A 18 -20.71 -16.86 -0.42
C PRO A 18 -19.83 -15.63 -0.67
N GLU A 19 -20.08 -14.51 0.01
CA GLU A 19 -19.28 -13.29 -0.10
C GLU A 19 -18.07 -13.27 0.84
N ALA A 20 -18.05 -14.08 1.90
CA ALA A 20 -16.89 -14.18 2.79
C ALA A 20 -15.65 -14.68 2.03
N ARG A 21 -14.48 -14.14 2.33
CA ARG A 21 -13.21 -14.48 1.68
C ARG A 21 -12.18 -14.91 2.71
N ILE A 22 -11.24 -15.75 2.27
CA ILE A 22 -10.11 -16.16 3.09
C ILE A 22 -9.04 -15.08 3.05
N SER A 23 -8.73 -14.55 4.23
CA SER A 23 -7.58 -13.67 4.41
C SER A 23 -6.28 -14.45 4.30
N VAL A 24 -5.29 -13.89 3.60
CA VAL A 24 -3.96 -14.49 3.41
C VAL A 24 -2.85 -13.66 4.08
N LYS A 25 -3.18 -12.89 5.11
CA LYS A 25 -2.19 -12.10 5.86
C LYS A 25 -1.20 -13.04 6.58
N PRO A 26 0.12 -12.82 6.44
CA PRO A 26 1.13 -13.62 7.14
C PRO A 26 0.91 -13.65 8.66
N GLY A 27 1.13 -14.81 9.29
CA GLY A 27 0.98 -14.98 10.74
C GLY A 27 -0.46 -15.04 11.25
N LYS A 28 -1.46 -14.93 10.38
CA LYS A 28 -2.89 -15.08 10.72
C LYS A 28 -3.45 -16.41 10.24
N PRO A 29 -4.37 -17.04 10.98
CA PRO A 29 -5.06 -18.23 10.51
C PRO A 29 -5.87 -17.90 9.25
N ARG A 30 -5.90 -18.84 8.29
CA ARG A 30 -6.69 -18.70 7.08
C ARG A 30 -8.14 -19.04 7.38
N GLN A 31 -8.96 -18.02 7.49
CA GLN A 31 -10.38 -18.13 7.81
C GLN A 31 -11.20 -17.27 6.85
N LEU A 32 -12.44 -17.71 6.61
CA LEU A 32 -13.46 -16.93 5.90
C LEU A 32 -13.89 -15.77 6.78
N ASN A 33 -13.70 -14.54 6.32
CA ASN A 33 -13.97 -13.32 7.06
C ASN A 33 -14.15 -12.12 6.12
N TYR A 34 -14.34 -10.94 6.72
CA TYR A 34 -14.29 -9.63 6.08
C TYR A 34 -13.14 -8.80 6.66
N LEU A 35 -12.62 -7.84 5.89
CA LEU A 35 -11.74 -6.80 6.41
C LEU A 35 -12.59 -5.68 7.02
N ALA A 36 -12.19 -5.20 8.20
CA ALA A 36 -12.69 -3.96 8.76
C ALA A 36 -11.65 -2.85 8.52
N GLN A 37 -12.10 -1.74 7.94
CA GLN A 37 -11.32 -0.52 7.76
C GLN A 37 -11.92 0.55 8.66
N VAL A 38 -11.11 1.21 9.47
CA VAL A 38 -11.54 2.20 10.44
C VAL A 38 -10.73 3.48 10.29
N ALA A 39 -11.39 4.60 10.13
CA ALA A 39 -10.80 5.93 10.22
C ALA A 39 -11.15 6.56 11.58
N VAL A 40 -10.13 7.10 12.24
CA VAL A 40 -10.24 7.64 13.60
C VAL A 40 -9.66 9.06 13.62
N ASP A 41 -10.39 10.00 14.22
CA ASP A 41 -9.87 11.32 14.52
C ASP A 41 -8.77 11.26 15.58
N THR A 42 -7.69 12.01 15.36
CA THR A 42 -6.53 11.98 16.22
C THR A 42 -6.67 12.83 17.49
N ALA A 43 -7.61 13.77 17.53
CA ALA A 43 -7.79 14.68 18.67
C ALA A 43 -8.67 14.07 19.76
N HIS A 44 -9.77 13.42 19.38
CA HIS A 44 -10.78 12.92 20.33
C HIS A 44 -11.02 11.42 20.21
N HIS A 45 -10.27 10.71 19.37
CA HIS A 45 -10.39 9.27 19.14
C HIS A 45 -11.78 8.84 18.63
N VAL A 46 -12.49 9.75 17.96
CA VAL A 46 -13.81 9.48 17.38
C VAL A 46 -13.63 8.70 16.07
N ILE A 47 -14.41 7.66 15.89
CA ILE A 47 -14.49 6.94 14.64
C ILE A 47 -15.24 7.80 13.63
N THR A 48 -14.54 8.27 12.60
CA THR A 48 -15.12 9.13 11.54
C THR A 48 -15.66 8.33 10.38
N GLN A 49 -15.15 7.12 10.18
CA GLN A 49 -15.67 6.18 9.18
C GLN A 49 -15.27 4.75 9.55
N ILE A 50 -16.18 3.83 9.23
CA ILE A 50 -15.92 2.40 9.26
C ILE A 50 -16.51 1.77 8.00
N GLN A 51 -15.82 0.81 7.42
CA GLN A 51 -16.34 0.01 6.31
C GLN A 51 -15.81 -1.41 6.35
N SER A 52 -16.60 -2.33 5.82
CA SER A 52 -16.16 -3.70 5.56
C SER A 52 -15.74 -3.87 4.10
N ASP A 53 -14.72 -4.66 3.89
CA ASP A 53 -14.22 -5.06 2.59
C ASP A 53 -14.02 -6.57 2.51
N TYR A 54 -13.87 -7.09 1.29
CA TYR A 54 -13.52 -8.50 1.11
C TYR A 54 -12.15 -8.82 1.70
N ALA A 55 -12.04 -9.88 2.49
CA ALA A 55 -10.83 -10.22 3.22
C ALA A 55 -9.61 -10.59 2.35
N ASN A 56 -9.81 -10.84 1.06
CA ASN A 56 -8.74 -11.06 0.09
C ASN A 56 -8.16 -9.78 -0.53
N LYS A 57 -8.75 -8.61 -0.24
CA LYS A 57 -8.16 -7.31 -0.60
C LYS A 57 -6.97 -6.97 0.28
N LYS A 58 -6.07 -6.14 -0.24
CA LYS A 58 -5.02 -5.49 0.55
C LYS A 58 -5.55 -4.19 1.13
N ASP A 59 -5.03 -3.79 2.29
CA ASP A 59 -5.42 -2.52 2.93
C ASP A 59 -5.20 -1.32 1.98
N SER A 60 -4.12 -1.36 1.17
CA SER A 60 -3.83 -0.34 0.16
C SER A 60 -4.87 -0.21 -0.97
N GLN A 61 -5.64 -1.25 -1.22
CA GLN A 61 -6.76 -1.23 -2.19
C GLN A 61 -8.04 -0.67 -1.56
N CYS A 62 -8.12 -0.66 -0.24
CA CYS A 62 -9.29 -0.16 0.50
C CYS A 62 -9.17 1.34 0.82
N LEU A 63 -7.95 1.91 0.89
CA LEU A 63 -7.75 3.30 1.27
C LEU A 63 -8.49 4.31 0.39
N PRO A 64 -8.48 4.22 -0.96
CA PRO A 64 -9.18 5.20 -1.79
C PRO A 64 -10.68 5.28 -1.48
N SER A 65 -11.36 4.14 -1.32
CA SER A 65 -12.78 4.10 -0.96
C SER A 65 -13.06 4.58 0.47
N LEU A 66 -12.23 4.16 1.42
CA LEU A 66 -12.33 4.63 2.81
C LEU A 66 -12.16 6.15 2.87
N LEU A 67 -11.17 6.70 2.18
CA LEU A 67 -10.90 8.13 2.14
C LEU A 67 -12.08 8.90 1.54
N LYS A 68 -12.60 8.45 0.40
CA LYS A 68 -13.77 9.04 -0.25
C LYS A 68 -14.96 9.09 0.69
N ASN A 69 -15.33 7.95 1.30
CA ASN A 69 -16.46 7.86 2.23
C ASN A 69 -16.25 8.74 3.47
N THR A 70 -15.02 8.83 3.97
CA THR A 70 -14.69 9.71 5.11
C THR A 70 -14.84 11.19 4.73
N ILE A 71 -14.38 11.59 3.56
CA ILE A 71 -14.55 12.97 3.05
C ILE A 71 -16.03 13.31 2.94
N GLU A 72 -16.83 12.45 2.30
CA GLU A 72 -18.26 12.65 2.12
C GLU A 72 -19.01 12.81 3.46
N ASN A 73 -18.67 11.98 4.46
CA ASN A 73 -19.25 12.07 5.80
C ASN A 73 -18.88 13.38 6.51
N LEU A 74 -17.62 13.78 6.48
CA LEU A 74 -17.13 14.97 7.16
C LEU A 74 -17.65 16.26 6.50
N GLN A 75 -17.80 16.26 5.18
CA GLN A 75 -18.37 17.40 4.45
C GLN A 75 -19.79 17.75 4.88
N GLN A 76 -20.61 16.76 5.30
CA GLN A 76 -21.94 17.01 5.85
C GLN A 76 -21.91 17.87 7.13
N SER A 77 -20.81 17.84 7.86
CA SER A 77 -20.57 18.63 9.07
C SER A 77 -19.61 19.80 8.84
N HIS A 78 -19.37 20.19 7.58
CA HIS A 78 -18.42 21.24 7.19
C HIS A 78 -16.99 21.01 7.69
N LEU A 79 -16.61 19.76 7.92
CA LEU A 79 -15.26 19.36 8.31
C LEU A 79 -14.46 18.88 7.09
N ARG A 80 -13.14 18.95 7.18
CA ARG A 80 -12.23 18.49 6.14
C ARG A 80 -11.08 17.69 6.73
N ILE A 81 -10.52 16.80 5.91
CA ILE A 81 -9.30 16.05 6.24
C ILE A 81 -8.10 16.86 5.75
N GLU A 82 -7.17 17.17 6.61
CA GLU A 82 -5.90 17.81 6.25
C GLU A 82 -4.76 16.80 6.18
N GLU A 83 -4.76 15.81 7.08
CA GLU A 83 -3.70 14.83 7.22
C GLU A 83 -4.26 13.41 7.38
N VAL A 84 -3.57 12.43 6.78
CA VAL A 84 -3.89 11.00 6.94
C VAL A 84 -2.65 10.24 7.39
N LEU A 85 -2.80 9.51 8.48
CA LEU A 85 -1.79 8.61 9.03
C LEU A 85 -2.23 7.17 8.88
N ALA A 86 -1.43 6.36 8.19
CA ALA A 86 -1.72 4.94 8.06
C ALA A 86 -0.45 4.10 8.18
N ASP A 87 -0.61 2.79 8.33
CA ASP A 87 0.54 1.88 8.33
C ASP A 87 1.04 1.58 6.89
N ALA A 88 2.16 0.87 6.81
CA ALA A 88 2.76 0.51 5.53
C ALA A 88 1.86 -0.38 4.65
N GLY A 89 0.90 -1.10 5.23
CA GLY A 89 -0.06 -1.93 4.51
C GLY A 89 -0.95 -1.14 3.56
N TYR A 90 -1.15 0.15 3.84
CA TYR A 90 -1.92 1.07 3.00
C TYR A 90 -1.11 1.70 1.86
N SER A 91 0.20 1.46 1.77
CA SER A 91 1.06 2.06 0.75
C SER A 91 0.83 1.44 -0.62
N SER A 92 0.34 2.23 -1.57
CA SER A 92 0.30 1.92 -3.00
C SER A 92 0.28 3.21 -3.82
N GLY A 93 0.63 3.13 -5.12
CA GLY A 93 0.55 4.30 -6.01
C GLY A 93 -0.86 4.88 -6.08
N GLU A 94 -1.88 4.04 -6.11
CA GLU A 94 -3.29 4.44 -6.12
C GLU A 94 -3.67 5.17 -4.83
N ALA A 95 -3.28 4.63 -3.66
CA ALA A 95 -3.53 5.25 -2.37
C ALA A 95 -2.85 6.62 -2.23
N LEU A 96 -1.58 6.71 -2.64
CA LEU A 96 -0.83 7.98 -2.60
C LEU A 96 -1.41 9.01 -3.56
N ARG A 97 -1.86 8.59 -4.75
CA ARG A 97 -2.53 9.47 -5.72
C ARG A 97 -3.85 9.99 -5.14
N ALA A 98 -4.67 9.12 -4.55
CA ALA A 98 -5.94 9.53 -3.94
C ALA A 98 -5.75 10.61 -2.85
N LEU A 99 -4.66 10.55 -2.07
CA LEU A 99 -4.34 11.60 -1.11
C LEU A 99 -3.96 12.92 -1.81
N GLU A 100 -3.10 12.89 -2.82
CA GLU A 100 -2.67 14.08 -3.54
C GLU A 100 -3.82 14.74 -4.32
N ASP A 101 -4.67 13.95 -4.98
CA ASP A 101 -5.83 14.44 -5.73
C ASP A 101 -6.84 15.18 -4.83
N ASN A 102 -6.89 14.83 -3.54
CA ASN A 102 -7.72 15.50 -2.55
C ASN A 102 -6.97 16.57 -1.73
N ASN A 103 -5.72 16.91 -2.08
CA ASN A 103 -4.86 17.84 -1.35
C ASN A 103 -4.66 17.45 0.14
N ILE A 104 -4.58 16.15 0.43
CA ILE A 104 -4.41 15.63 1.78
C ILE A 104 -2.95 15.23 2.01
N GLU A 105 -2.38 15.67 3.12
CA GLU A 105 -1.01 15.34 3.48
C GLU A 105 -0.95 13.94 4.10
N GLY A 106 -0.41 12.96 3.34
CA GLY A 106 -0.27 11.57 3.81
C GLY A 106 1.01 11.34 4.61
N TYR A 107 0.93 10.45 5.61
CA TYR A 107 2.06 9.90 6.37
C TYR A 107 1.95 8.38 6.39
N ILE A 108 2.30 7.73 5.27
CA ILE A 108 2.21 6.29 5.04
C ILE A 108 3.60 5.76 4.70
N PRO A 109 4.20 4.89 5.52
CA PRO A 109 5.51 4.32 5.21
C PRO A 109 5.50 3.57 3.88
N ASN A 110 6.48 3.84 3.02
CA ASN A 110 6.59 3.14 1.74
C ASN A 110 6.86 1.65 1.95
N PHE A 111 6.23 0.82 1.14
CA PHE A 111 6.30 -0.63 1.21
C PHE A 111 6.40 -1.27 -0.18
N GLY A 112 6.96 -2.48 -0.24
CA GLY A 112 6.94 -3.30 -1.44
C GLY A 112 8.00 -2.94 -2.49
N GLN A 113 7.58 -2.67 -3.72
CA GLN A 113 8.46 -2.54 -4.90
C GLN A 113 9.26 -1.23 -4.95
N TYR A 114 8.90 -0.24 -4.14
CA TYR A 114 9.59 1.04 -4.14
C TYR A 114 10.99 0.94 -3.54
N LYS A 115 11.94 1.59 -4.21
CA LYS A 115 13.30 1.82 -3.71
C LYS A 115 13.65 3.29 -3.94
N ASN A 116 13.98 4.00 -2.88
CA ASN A 116 14.37 5.41 -2.93
C ASN A 116 15.72 5.61 -3.63
N SER A 117 16.64 4.67 -3.45
CA SER A 117 17.96 4.69 -4.06
C SER A 117 18.32 3.31 -4.59
N ARG A 118 19.26 3.25 -5.51
CA ARG A 118 19.83 2.02 -6.05
C ARG A 118 21.35 2.12 -6.00
N GLU A 119 21.99 1.21 -5.31
CA GLU A 119 23.43 1.20 -5.17
C GLU A 119 24.13 1.25 -6.54
N GLY A 120 25.05 2.19 -6.71
CA GLY A 120 25.79 2.41 -7.96
C GLY A 120 24.98 3.04 -9.09
N PHE A 121 23.78 3.56 -8.83
CA PHE A 121 22.95 4.21 -9.83
C PHE A 121 22.27 5.46 -9.27
N THR A 122 22.36 6.57 -10.02
CA THR A 122 21.67 7.82 -9.71
C THR A 122 20.55 8.04 -10.71
N TYR A 123 19.35 8.41 -10.22
CA TYR A 123 18.22 8.76 -11.08
C TYR A 123 18.26 10.23 -11.46
N ASP A 124 18.28 10.50 -12.75
CA ASP A 124 18.18 11.81 -13.35
C ASP A 124 16.70 12.04 -13.72
N LYS A 125 16.04 12.87 -12.89
CA LYS A 125 14.59 13.12 -13.01
C LYS A 125 14.23 13.94 -14.25
N GLU A 126 15.12 14.86 -14.65
CA GLU A 126 14.88 15.75 -15.78
C GLU A 126 14.89 15.00 -17.11
N ASN A 127 15.81 14.06 -17.26
CA ASN A 127 15.98 13.25 -18.47
C ASN A 127 15.31 11.87 -18.37
N ASP A 128 14.59 11.56 -17.29
CA ASP A 128 13.95 10.26 -17.03
C ASP A 128 14.87 9.07 -17.33
N ARG A 129 16.07 9.05 -16.71
CA ARG A 129 17.08 8.03 -16.92
C ARG A 129 17.86 7.71 -15.63
N TYR A 130 18.47 6.56 -15.58
CA TYR A 130 19.47 6.24 -14.59
C TYR A 130 20.88 6.46 -15.15
N THR A 131 21.80 6.87 -14.30
CA THR A 131 23.24 6.95 -14.61
C THR A 131 23.98 6.04 -13.65
N CYS A 132 24.81 5.12 -14.15
CA CYS A 132 25.61 4.26 -13.30
C CYS A 132 26.88 4.98 -12.79
N SER A 133 27.59 4.39 -11.81
CA SER A 133 28.84 4.93 -11.24
C SER A 133 29.96 5.13 -12.26
N ARG A 134 29.85 4.54 -13.46
CA ARG A 134 30.77 4.71 -14.59
C ARG A 134 30.31 5.77 -15.60
N GLY A 135 29.26 6.51 -15.30
CA GLY A 135 28.72 7.54 -16.18
C GLY A 135 27.84 7.00 -17.32
N ILE A 136 27.58 5.70 -17.41
CA ILE A 136 26.74 5.12 -18.46
C ILE A 136 25.26 5.42 -18.15
N HIS A 137 24.54 5.90 -19.16
CA HIS A 137 23.12 6.20 -19.07
C HIS A 137 22.26 4.97 -19.38
N LEU A 138 21.22 4.81 -18.60
CA LEU A 138 20.15 3.84 -18.81
C LEU A 138 18.86 4.64 -19.10
N PRO A 139 18.60 5.00 -20.35
CA PRO A 139 17.38 5.72 -20.71
C PRO A 139 16.13 4.88 -20.50
N PHE A 140 15.00 5.55 -20.34
CA PHE A 140 13.69 4.90 -20.41
C PHE A 140 13.53 4.16 -21.74
N LYS A 141 13.02 2.93 -21.71
CA LYS A 141 12.82 2.10 -22.89
C LYS A 141 11.35 1.81 -23.18
N LYS A 142 10.60 1.40 -22.13
CA LYS A 142 9.19 1.04 -22.28
C LYS A 142 8.48 0.94 -20.93
N LEU A 143 7.18 0.94 -20.99
CA LEU A 143 6.35 0.45 -19.89
C LEU A 143 6.23 -1.07 -19.98
N ALA A 144 6.18 -1.74 -18.84
CA ALA A 144 5.95 -3.17 -18.72
C ALA A 144 5.11 -3.46 -17.47
N THR A 145 4.29 -4.49 -17.55
CA THR A 145 3.55 -4.98 -16.37
C THR A 145 4.37 -6.09 -15.71
N ASN A 146 4.55 -6.01 -14.41
CA ASN A 146 5.22 -7.08 -13.67
C ASN A 146 4.26 -8.25 -13.38
N SER A 147 4.78 -9.34 -12.82
CA SER A 147 3.99 -10.56 -12.49
C SER A 147 2.85 -10.32 -11.50
N LEU A 148 2.86 -9.20 -10.79
CA LEU A 148 1.82 -8.80 -9.83
C LEU A 148 0.80 -7.81 -10.43
N GLY A 149 0.88 -7.52 -11.74
CA GLY A 149 -0.02 -6.61 -12.44
C GLY A 149 0.33 -5.12 -12.33
N TYR A 150 1.44 -4.74 -11.68
CA TYR A 150 1.84 -3.34 -11.55
C TYR A 150 2.59 -2.84 -12.79
N GLN A 151 2.27 -1.62 -13.21
CA GLN A 151 3.00 -0.95 -14.29
C GLN A 151 4.37 -0.46 -13.83
N MET A 152 5.38 -0.77 -14.61
CA MET A 152 6.78 -0.45 -14.35
C MET A 152 7.39 0.29 -15.55
N LYS A 153 8.19 1.29 -15.28
CA LYS A 153 9.11 1.89 -16.24
C LYS A 153 10.37 1.03 -16.32
N VAL A 154 10.72 0.62 -17.52
CA VAL A 154 11.94 -0.17 -17.79
C VAL A 154 13.01 0.75 -18.34
N TYR A 155 14.13 0.82 -17.62
CA TYR A 155 15.36 1.52 -18.04
C TYR A 155 16.41 0.51 -18.43
N ARG A 156 17.14 0.77 -19.51
CA ARG A 156 18.12 -0.19 -20.03
C ARG A 156 19.32 0.49 -20.66
N SER A 157 20.53 0.05 -20.28
CA SER A 157 21.77 0.46 -20.92
C SER A 157 21.92 -0.14 -22.33
N SER A 158 22.84 0.40 -23.11
CA SER A 158 23.32 -0.24 -24.32
C SER A 158 24.18 -1.49 -24.01
N ALA A 159 24.08 -2.52 -24.86
CA ALA A 159 24.94 -3.69 -24.74
C ALA A 159 26.41 -3.35 -25.02
N LYS A 160 26.67 -2.39 -25.91
CA LYS A 160 28.04 -1.91 -26.22
C LYS A 160 28.70 -1.32 -24.98
N ASP A 161 27.98 -0.47 -24.22
CA ASP A 161 28.52 0.22 -23.05
C ASP A 161 28.84 -0.74 -21.89
N CYS A 162 27.98 -1.77 -21.70
CA CYS A 162 28.17 -2.76 -20.65
C CYS A 162 29.09 -3.93 -21.03
N GLY A 163 29.29 -4.17 -22.33
CA GLY A 163 30.09 -5.28 -22.83
C GLY A 163 31.56 -5.27 -22.36
N HIS A 164 32.17 -4.10 -22.39
CA HIS A 164 33.59 -3.87 -22.00
C HIS A 164 33.74 -3.26 -20.60
N CYS A 165 32.66 -3.23 -19.79
CA CYS A 165 32.72 -2.64 -18.48
C CYS A 165 33.51 -3.52 -17.49
N PRO A 166 34.50 -2.98 -16.77
CA PRO A 166 35.29 -3.76 -15.79
C PRO A 166 34.42 -4.27 -14.62
N LEU A 167 33.30 -3.64 -14.36
CA LEU A 167 32.31 -4.07 -13.32
C LEU A 167 31.28 -5.06 -13.86
N ARG A 168 31.39 -5.52 -15.10
CA ARG A 168 30.38 -6.36 -15.76
C ARG A 168 29.98 -7.56 -14.91
N SER A 169 30.93 -8.33 -14.41
CA SER A 169 30.69 -9.57 -13.66
C SER A 169 29.83 -9.33 -12.40
N LYS A 170 30.12 -8.25 -11.66
CA LYS A 170 29.38 -7.86 -10.44
C LYS A 170 28.05 -7.18 -10.73
N CYS A 171 27.96 -6.40 -11.83
CA CYS A 171 26.81 -5.54 -12.13
C CYS A 171 25.71 -6.26 -12.93
N ILE A 172 26.07 -6.97 -14.01
CA ILE A 172 25.12 -7.58 -14.94
C ILE A 172 25.30 -9.11 -15.08
N GLY A 173 26.38 -9.67 -14.56
CA GLY A 173 26.66 -11.11 -14.65
C GLY A 173 26.66 -11.61 -16.09
N LYS A 174 25.81 -12.58 -16.42
CA LYS A 174 25.67 -13.17 -17.75
C LYS A 174 24.88 -12.31 -18.74
N SER A 175 24.23 -11.25 -18.29
CA SER A 175 23.45 -10.36 -19.16
C SER A 175 24.34 -9.50 -20.06
N ASN A 176 23.81 -9.02 -21.18
CA ASN A 176 24.52 -8.11 -22.08
C ASN A 176 24.30 -6.62 -21.74
N TYR A 177 23.33 -6.31 -20.90
CA TYR A 177 22.97 -4.93 -20.52
C TYR A 177 22.44 -4.89 -19.08
N LYS A 178 22.52 -3.72 -18.48
CA LYS A 178 21.84 -3.46 -17.20
C LYS A 178 20.39 -3.09 -17.45
N LYS A 179 19.49 -3.73 -16.71
CA LYS A 179 18.06 -3.40 -16.66
C LYS A 179 17.70 -2.93 -15.25
N ILE A 180 16.95 -1.85 -15.18
CA ILE A 180 16.31 -1.36 -13.96
C ILE A 180 14.83 -1.24 -14.23
N ASP A 181 14.02 -1.89 -13.39
CA ASP A 181 12.57 -1.73 -13.40
C ASP A 181 12.19 -0.86 -12.19
N ASP A 182 11.40 0.18 -12.44
CA ASP A 182 10.91 1.08 -11.40
C ASP A 182 9.41 1.33 -11.56
N THR A 183 8.72 1.60 -10.46
CA THR A 183 7.28 1.89 -10.52
C THR A 183 7.00 3.18 -11.29
N VAL A 184 5.92 3.23 -12.04
CA VAL A 184 5.43 4.47 -12.69
C VAL A 184 5.09 5.55 -11.65
N ASP A 185 4.72 5.13 -10.44
CA ASP A 185 4.35 5.99 -9.33
C ASP A 185 5.56 6.46 -8.48
N LYS A 186 6.80 6.23 -8.98
CA LYS A 186 8.01 6.65 -8.26
C LYS A 186 7.96 8.09 -7.73
N PRO A 187 7.48 9.09 -8.47
CA PRO A 187 7.41 10.47 -7.97
C PRO A 187 6.54 10.61 -6.71
N LEU A 188 5.42 9.89 -6.61
CA LEU A 188 4.55 9.87 -5.43
C LEU A 188 5.29 9.26 -4.22
N TYR A 189 5.93 8.13 -4.42
CA TYR A 189 6.72 7.47 -3.39
C TYR A 189 7.94 8.28 -2.94
N ASP A 190 8.61 8.98 -3.86
CA ASP A 190 9.76 9.84 -3.52
C ASP A 190 9.31 11.02 -2.63
N ARG A 191 8.18 11.66 -2.96
CA ARG A 191 7.60 12.73 -2.12
C ARG A 191 7.21 12.21 -0.74
N MET A 192 6.55 11.05 -0.68
CA MET A 192 6.21 10.41 0.59
C MET A 192 7.48 10.06 1.38
N HIS A 193 8.49 9.48 0.73
CA HIS A 193 9.75 9.15 1.39
C HIS A 193 10.43 10.39 1.99
N ALA A 194 10.52 11.48 1.24
CA ALA A 194 11.08 12.74 1.72
C ALA A 194 10.30 13.29 2.93
N ARG A 195 8.96 13.28 2.87
CA ARG A 195 8.10 13.70 3.99
C ARG A 195 8.33 12.88 5.24
N LEU A 196 8.50 11.57 5.10
CA LEU A 196 8.71 10.65 6.23
C LEU A 196 10.05 10.85 6.95
N GLN A 197 11.03 11.55 6.35
CA GLN A 197 12.30 11.90 7.01
C GLN A 197 12.15 13.09 7.98
N THR A 198 11.05 13.82 7.96
CA THR A 198 10.83 15.01 8.78
C THR A 198 10.54 14.67 10.24
N ASN A 199 10.83 15.62 11.14
CA ASN A 199 10.46 15.50 12.55
C ASN A 199 8.94 15.46 12.75
N LYS A 200 8.17 16.15 11.90
CA LYS A 200 6.70 16.06 11.88
C LYS A 200 6.26 14.61 11.66
N ALA A 201 6.80 13.92 10.67
CA ALA A 201 6.46 12.52 10.39
C ALA A 201 6.76 11.56 11.57
N LYS A 202 7.87 11.78 12.29
CA LYS A 202 8.18 11.02 13.51
C LYS A 202 7.12 11.19 14.60
N ARG A 203 6.62 12.43 14.76
CA ARG A 203 5.51 12.73 15.69
C ARG A 203 4.21 12.05 15.23
N MET A 204 3.90 12.15 13.94
CA MET A 204 2.70 11.54 13.35
C MET A 204 2.68 10.02 13.51
N LYS A 205 3.82 9.35 13.36
CA LYS A 205 3.93 7.91 13.63
C LYS A 205 3.57 7.56 15.08
N LYS A 206 4.03 8.33 16.05
CA LYS A 206 3.67 8.14 17.47
C LYS A 206 2.19 8.40 17.71
N LEU A 207 1.66 9.49 17.13
CA LEU A 207 0.26 9.86 17.24
C LEU A 207 -0.64 8.74 16.72
N ARG A 208 -0.34 8.13 15.59
CA ARG A 208 -1.10 6.99 15.05
C ARG A 208 -1.20 5.83 16.07
N SER A 209 -0.08 5.43 16.67
CA SER A 209 -0.08 4.32 17.62
C SER A 209 -0.87 4.65 18.90
N SER A 210 -0.85 5.89 19.35
CA SER A 210 -1.60 6.30 20.55
C SER A 210 -3.09 6.57 20.31
N THR A 211 -3.55 6.65 19.05
CA THR A 211 -4.95 6.93 18.72
C THR A 211 -5.66 5.72 18.14
N VAL A 212 -5.15 5.14 17.08
CA VAL A 212 -5.85 4.06 16.35
C VAL A 212 -5.80 2.73 17.11
N GLU A 213 -4.66 2.40 17.70
CA GLU A 213 -4.49 1.10 18.39
C GLU A 213 -5.42 0.94 19.61
N PRO A 214 -5.58 1.94 20.49
CA PRO A 214 -6.56 1.84 21.60
C PRO A 214 -8.00 1.70 21.11
N VAL A 215 -8.40 2.45 20.07
CA VAL A 215 -9.76 2.35 19.50
C VAL A 215 -10.00 0.96 18.94
N LEU A 216 -9.09 0.44 18.11
CA LEU A 216 -9.19 -0.93 17.59
C LEU A 216 -9.17 -1.97 18.72
N GLY A 217 -8.36 -1.76 19.76
CA GLY A 217 -8.32 -2.61 20.95
C GLY A 217 -9.68 -2.66 21.64
N THR A 218 -10.34 -1.52 21.80
CA THR A 218 -11.69 -1.42 22.38
C THR A 218 -12.72 -2.15 21.53
N LEU A 219 -12.75 -1.89 20.21
CA LEU A 219 -13.68 -2.55 19.29
C LEU A 219 -13.53 -4.08 19.31
N VAL A 220 -12.30 -4.57 19.29
CA VAL A 220 -12.02 -6.01 19.18
C VAL A 220 -12.18 -6.75 20.52
N ASN A 221 -11.73 -6.16 21.63
CA ASN A 221 -11.64 -6.85 22.92
C ASN A 221 -12.87 -6.64 23.81
N TYR A 222 -13.52 -5.49 23.71
CA TYR A 222 -14.67 -5.15 24.57
C TYR A 222 -15.99 -5.15 23.83
N LEU A 223 -16.01 -4.75 22.55
CA LEU A 223 -17.25 -4.68 21.75
C LEU A 223 -17.44 -5.90 20.82
N ASN A 224 -16.64 -6.96 21.03
CA ASN A 224 -16.77 -8.24 20.31
C ASN A 224 -16.69 -8.16 18.76
N MET A 225 -16.05 -7.13 18.20
CA MET A 225 -15.94 -6.95 16.75
C MET A 225 -14.94 -7.92 16.08
N ARG A 226 -14.51 -8.96 16.77
CA ARG A 226 -13.76 -10.08 16.16
C ARG A 226 -14.63 -10.92 15.25
N ARG A 227 -15.94 -10.89 15.43
CA ARG A 227 -16.91 -11.71 14.71
C ARG A 227 -18.03 -10.84 14.16
N VAL A 228 -18.39 -11.13 12.92
CA VAL A 228 -19.58 -10.57 12.28
C VAL A 228 -20.69 -11.61 12.41
N ASN A 229 -21.81 -11.23 13.02
CA ASN A 229 -22.98 -12.10 13.24
C ASN A 229 -23.99 -12.01 12.09
N THR A 230 -23.56 -11.55 10.93
CA THR A 230 -24.38 -11.33 9.74
C THR A 230 -23.72 -12.00 8.53
N ARG A 231 -24.46 -12.12 7.43
CA ARG A 231 -24.00 -12.71 6.16
C ARG A 231 -24.01 -11.66 5.06
N GLY A 232 -23.03 -11.71 4.18
CA GLY A 232 -22.85 -10.78 3.08
C GLY A 232 -22.15 -9.47 3.49
N LEU A 233 -21.45 -8.86 2.54
CA LEU A 233 -20.63 -7.68 2.76
C LEU A 233 -21.44 -6.48 3.25
N GLN A 234 -22.62 -6.27 2.69
CA GLN A 234 -23.50 -5.16 3.09
C GLN A 234 -23.96 -5.28 4.56
N GLN A 235 -24.35 -6.48 4.98
CA GLN A 235 -24.78 -6.70 6.37
C GLN A 235 -23.57 -6.67 7.33
N ALA A 236 -22.42 -7.16 6.91
CA ALA A 236 -21.18 -7.04 7.66
C ALA A 236 -20.84 -5.55 7.90
N ASN A 237 -21.00 -4.69 6.88
CA ASN A 237 -20.79 -3.26 7.01
C ASN A 237 -21.78 -2.62 8.00
N LYS A 238 -23.05 -2.98 7.93
CA LYS A 238 -24.06 -2.50 8.90
C LYS A 238 -23.72 -2.92 10.33
N CYS A 239 -23.32 -4.18 10.52
CA CYS A 239 -22.90 -4.70 11.82
C CYS A 239 -21.71 -3.94 12.42
N MET A 240 -20.80 -3.44 11.58
CA MET A 240 -19.64 -2.64 12.01
C MET A 240 -20.02 -1.19 12.35
N LEU A 241 -21.12 -0.67 11.77
CA LEU A 241 -21.61 0.69 12.02
C LEU A 241 -22.47 0.80 13.27
N MET A 242 -22.98 -0.31 13.79
CA MET A 242 -23.80 -0.39 15.00
C MET A 242 -22.95 -0.49 16.27
#